data_95331dac597500720cf40df181b7ea16
#
_entry.id   95331dac597500720cf40df181b7ea16
#
_cell.length_a   1.000
_cell.length_b   1.000
_cell.length_c   1.000
_cell.angle_alpha   90.00
_cell.angle_beta   90.00
_cell.angle_gamma   90.00
#
_symmetry.space_group_name_H-M   'P 1'
#
loop_
_entity.id
_entity.type
_entity.pdbx_description
1 polymer ?
#
loop_
_entity_poly.entity_id
_entity_poly.type
_entity_poly.pdbx_seq_one_letter_code
_entity_poly.pdbx_strand_id
1 'polypeptide(L)'
;MVDLNLHRQEYKTGDQQQAEPAPTTASRFDPRRIYTVLVLAPLVYAIIRYLPPLAFSGVVLLAGAVALFEFYRLCFNDRSHPWLRGIGLTGFAVLILGPHRPDIIVPILLATVVCIISVPLLSHSPLEQSLRNGAMTLFGVLYLGLTLSTLSMTRLLPLGEWLIFFLLLVTWASDTGAYIVGTLYGRHRLAPTISPKKTVEGLVGGLIGAIIVAYAARWWFLPEFSGLDCLVLAILLTITGLWGDLTESAMKRSVGMKDSGRILPGHGGMLDRLDSLLFTAPVFYYYVTLASRLRVIE
;
A
#
# COMPACT_ATOMS: atom_id res chain seq x y z
N MET A 1 -16.87 -16.93 -65.05
CA MET A 1 -16.74 -18.14 -64.20
C MET A 1 -15.56 -17.87 -63.28
N VAL A 2 -15.85 -17.40 -62.10
CA VAL A 2 -14.86 -17.05 -61.10
C VAL A 2 -14.91 -18.13 -60.04
N ASP A 3 -13.81 -18.79 -59.86
CA ASP A 3 -13.61 -19.92 -58.92
C ASP A 3 -13.42 -19.40 -57.50
N LEU A 4 -14.41 -19.64 -56.65
CA LEU A 4 -14.41 -19.30 -55.23
C LEU A 4 -13.92 -20.50 -54.44
N ASN A 5 -12.60 -20.64 -54.29
CA ASN A 5 -12.00 -21.52 -53.32
C ASN A 5 -11.82 -20.84 -51.97
N LEU A 6 -12.85 -20.95 -51.16
CA LEU A 6 -12.84 -20.55 -49.76
C LEU A 6 -12.00 -21.52 -48.94
N HIS A 7 -10.84 -21.05 -48.48
CA HIS A 7 -10.03 -21.71 -47.45
C HIS A 7 -10.86 -21.84 -46.15
N ARG A 8 -11.41 -23.01 -45.94
CA ARG A 8 -11.89 -23.46 -44.62
C ARG A 8 -10.64 -23.76 -43.76
N GLN A 9 -10.19 -22.80 -43.01
CA GLN A 9 -9.31 -23.09 -41.89
C GLN A 9 -10.16 -23.73 -40.79
N GLU A 10 -9.98 -24.99 -40.58
CA GLU A 10 -10.48 -25.75 -39.46
C GLU A 10 -9.91 -25.16 -38.17
N TYR A 11 -10.78 -24.53 -37.41
CA TYR A 11 -10.54 -24.13 -36.01
C TYR A 11 -10.43 -25.47 -35.23
N LYS A 12 -9.21 -25.96 -35.01
CA LYS A 12 -8.93 -27.01 -34.03
C LYS A 12 -9.13 -26.40 -32.66
N THR A 13 -10.31 -26.55 -32.10
CA THR A 13 -10.62 -26.43 -30.70
C THR A 13 -9.87 -27.57 -29.97
N GLY A 14 -8.64 -27.31 -29.64
CA GLY A 14 -7.88 -28.10 -28.67
C GLY A 14 -8.15 -27.57 -27.28
N ASP A 15 -9.29 -27.98 -26.71
CA ASP A 15 -9.53 -27.91 -25.26
C ASP A 15 -8.51 -28.82 -24.56
N GLN A 16 -7.32 -28.30 -24.34
CA GLN A 16 -6.48 -28.72 -23.23
C GLN A 16 -6.68 -27.73 -22.09
N GLN A 17 -7.84 -27.85 -21.43
CA GLN A 17 -7.93 -27.48 -20.03
C GLN A 17 -6.87 -28.31 -19.29
N GLN A 18 -5.69 -27.71 -19.11
CA GLN A 18 -4.77 -28.18 -18.09
C GLN A 18 -5.53 -28.06 -16.77
N ALA A 19 -6.06 -29.18 -16.30
CA ALA A 19 -6.62 -29.31 -14.97
C ALA A 19 -5.56 -28.79 -13.99
N GLU A 20 -5.84 -27.66 -13.33
CA GLU A 20 -5.06 -27.24 -12.18
C GLU A 20 -4.98 -28.43 -11.22
N PRO A 21 -3.78 -28.83 -10.80
CA PRO A 21 -3.66 -29.90 -9.82
C PRO A 21 -4.47 -29.50 -8.60
N ALA A 22 -5.33 -30.43 -8.15
CA ALA A 22 -6.17 -30.27 -6.98
C ALA A 22 -5.32 -29.70 -5.84
N PRO A 23 -5.89 -28.77 -5.02
CA PRO A 23 -5.15 -28.14 -3.93
C PRO A 23 -4.65 -29.23 -2.99
N THR A 24 -3.35 -29.49 -3.06
CA THR A 24 -2.67 -30.36 -2.11
C THR A 24 -2.88 -29.79 -0.72
N THR A 25 -3.55 -30.55 0.06
CA THR A 25 -3.66 -30.60 1.54
C THR A 25 -2.85 -29.56 2.30
N ALA A 26 -3.56 -28.84 3.17
CA ALA A 26 -3.09 -28.14 4.37
C ALA A 26 -1.73 -27.44 4.21
N SER A 27 -1.78 -26.12 4.10
CA SER A 27 -0.57 -25.29 4.15
C SER A 27 0.18 -25.61 5.45
N ARG A 28 1.22 -26.45 5.34
CA ARG A 28 2.20 -26.65 6.40
C ARG A 28 2.64 -25.28 6.86
N PHE A 29 2.55 -25.02 8.17
CA PHE A 29 3.11 -23.86 8.84
C PHE A 29 4.56 -23.71 8.36
N ASP A 30 4.81 -22.69 7.54
CA ASP A 30 6.17 -22.41 7.08
C ASP A 30 6.91 -21.73 8.23
N PRO A 31 7.88 -22.39 8.90
CA PRO A 31 8.60 -21.82 10.04
C PRO A 31 9.32 -20.52 9.67
N ARG A 32 9.66 -20.31 8.39
CA ARG A 32 10.28 -19.06 7.91
C ARG A 32 9.40 -17.84 8.18
N ARG A 33 8.08 -17.98 8.12
CA ARG A 33 7.15 -16.87 8.41
C ARG A 33 7.19 -16.47 9.89
N ILE A 34 7.29 -17.45 10.78
CA ILE A 34 7.39 -17.19 12.22
C ILE A 34 8.70 -16.46 12.54
N TYR A 35 9.82 -16.93 12.00
CA TYR A 35 11.13 -16.28 12.20
C TYR A 35 11.12 -14.84 11.68
N THR A 36 10.51 -14.57 10.53
CA THR A 36 10.43 -13.21 9.98
C THR A 36 9.63 -12.29 10.91
N VAL A 37 8.50 -12.74 11.45
CA VAL A 37 7.69 -11.95 12.39
C VAL A 37 8.46 -11.71 13.69
N LEU A 38 9.12 -12.74 14.25
CA LEU A 38 9.91 -12.63 15.49
C LEU A 38 11.08 -11.65 15.38
N VAL A 39 11.67 -11.50 14.20
CA VAL A 39 12.76 -10.54 13.97
C VAL A 39 12.21 -9.16 13.59
N LEU A 40 11.19 -9.12 12.73
CA LEU A 40 10.68 -7.86 12.19
C LEU A 40 9.88 -7.06 13.25
N ALA A 41 9.12 -7.72 14.11
CA ALA A 41 8.32 -7.02 15.11
C ALA A 41 9.19 -6.26 16.16
N PRO A 42 10.25 -6.85 16.75
CA PRO A 42 11.17 -6.10 17.61
C PRO A 42 11.91 -4.99 16.86
N LEU A 43 12.27 -5.22 15.59
CA LEU A 43 12.94 -4.21 14.76
C LEU A 43 12.01 -3.01 14.51
N VAL A 44 10.76 -3.25 14.11
CA VAL A 44 9.77 -2.19 13.91
C VAL A 44 9.50 -1.45 15.21
N TYR A 45 9.39 -2.17 16.34
CA TYR A 45 9.28 -1.57 17.67
C TYR A 45 10.47 -0.63 17.97
N ALA A 46 11.68 -1.09 17.75
CA ALA A 46 12.88 -0.31 18.00
C ALA A 46 12.95 0.95 17.10
N ILE A 47 12.60 0.81 15.82
CA ILE A 47 12.54 1.92 14.86
C ILE A 47 11.56 2.99 15.34
N ILE A 48 10.36 2.61 15.74
CA ILE A 48 9.33 3.56 16.15
C ILE A 48 9.69 4.21 17.49
N ARG A 49 10.18 3.41 18.45
CA ARG A 49 10.40 3.86 19.83
C ARG A 49 11.66 4.69 20.02
N TYR A 50 12.76 4.31 19.35
CA TYR A 50 14.08 4.86 19.65
C TYR A 50 14.61 5.80 18.58
N LEU A 51 14.14 5.74 17.33
CA LEU A 51 14.61 6.67 16.31
C LEU A 51 13.98 8.06 16.49
N PRO A 52 14.77 9.14 16.33
CA PRO A 52 14.24 10.48 16.25
C PRO A 52 13.35 10.63 14.99
N PRO A 53 12.39 11.59 14.97
CA PRO A 53 11.42 11.73 13.88
C PRO A 53 12.04 11.79 12.48
N LEU A 54 13.16 12.49 12.32
CA LEU A 54 13.84 12.58 11.02
C LEU A 54 14.40 11.22 10.56
N ALA A 55 15.02 10.45 11.48
CA ALA A 55 15.54 9.13 11.16
C ALA A 55 14.40 8.13 10.85
N PHE A 56 13.27 8.22 11.56
CA PHE A 56 12.05 7.48 11.23
C PHE A 56 11.55 7.80 9.81
N SER A 57 11.49 9.10 9.45
CA SER A 57 11.15 9.51 8.08
C SER A 57 12.15 9.00 7.06
N GLY A 58 13.43 8.85 7.41
CA GLY A 58 14.43 8.20 6.58
C GLY A 58 14.13 6.71 6.33
N VAL A 59 13.63 5.98 7.33
CA VAL A 59 13.18 4.59 7.15
C VAL A 59 11.96 4.51 6.25
N VAL A 60 10.98 5.40 6.46
CA VAL A 60 9.79 5.49 5.58
C VAL A 60 10.20 5.82 4.14
N LEU A 61 11.17 6.73 3.96
CA LEU A 61 11.74 7.07 2.66
C LEU A 61 12.34 5.84 1.98
N LEU A 62 13.17 5.07 2.68
CA LEU A 62 13.81 3.88 2.12
C LEU A 62 12.79 2.81 1.73
N ALA A 63 11.86 2.48 2.63
CA ALA A 63 10.80 1.51 2.35
C ALA A 63 9.91 1.96 1.18
N GLY A 64 9.49 3.22 1.19
CA GLY A 64 8.65 3.79 0.14
C GLY A 64 9.39 3.96 -1.19
N ALA A 65 10.71 4.24 -1.21
CA ALA A 65 11.50 4.28 -2.43
C ALA A 65 11.57 2.90 -3.10
N VAL A 66 11.70 1.83 -2.32
CA VAL A 66 11.63 0.45 -2.82
C VAL A 66 10.24 0.18 -3.41
N ALA A 67 9.16 0.55 -2.71
CA ALA A 67 7.79 0.39 -3.20
C ALA A 67 7.53 1.22 -4.47
N LEU A 68 8.07 2.46 -4.55
CA LEU A 68 7.98 3.30 -5.75
C LEU A 68 8.72 2.67 -6.93
N PHE A 69 9.87 2.06 -6.69
CA PHE A 69 10.60 1.36 -7.73
C PHE A 69 9.83 0.12 -8.22
N GLU A 70 9.20 -0.64 -7.32
CA GLU A 70 8.32 -1.75 -7.69
C GLU A 70 7.10 -1.27 -8.47
N PHE A 71 6.46 -0.18 -8.04
CA PHE A 71 5.37 0.47 -8.77
C PHE A 71 5.78 0.84 -10.20
N TYR A 72 6.97 1.46 -10.37
CA TYR A 72 7.47 1.78 -11.69
C TYR A 72 7.75 0.55 -12.55
N ARG A 73 8.18 -0.56 -11.96
CA ARG A 73 8.34 -1.84 -12.70
C ARG A 73 7.01 -2.41 -13.16
N LEU A 74 5.92 -2.20 -12.41
CA LEU A 74 4.59 -2.61 -12.83
C LEU A 74 4.06 -1.74 -13.99
N CYS A 75 4.32 -0.43 -13.95
CA CYS A 75 3.74 0.53 -14.89
C CYS A 75 4.54 0.69 -16.18
N PHE A 76 5.86 0.49 -16.12
CA PHE A 76 6.76 0.73 -17.25
C PHE A 76 7.29 -0.57 -17.83
N ASN A 77 7.23 -0.71 -19.15
CA ASN A 77 8.10 -1.64 -19.86
C ASN A 77 9.55 -1.18 -19.67
N ASP A 78 10.53 -2.12 -19.61
CA ASP A 78 11.95 -1.94 -19.30
C ASP A 78 12.70 -0.77 -20.01
N ARG A 79 12.07 -0.10 -20.97
CA ARG A 79 12.61 1.01 -21.75
C ARG A 79 12.34 2.41 -21.16
N SER A 80 11.81 2.52 -19.93
CA SER A 80 11.61 3.86 -19.33
C SER A 80 12.94 4.53 -19.00
N HIS A 81 13.05 5.80 -19.36
CA HIS A 81 14.25 6.60 -19.13
C HIS A 81 14.65 6.64 -17.65
N PRO A 82 15.88 6.25 -17.28
CA PRO A 82 16.32 6.18 -15.87
C PRO A 82 16.24 7.53 -15.15
N TRP A 83 16.42 8.63 -15.88
CA TRP A 83 16.33 9.98 -15.34
C TRP A 83 14.89 10.34 -14.88
N LEU A 84 13.84 9.81 -15.55
CA LEU A 84 12.46 10.02 -15.13
C LEU A 84 12.18 9.38 -13.77
N ARG A 85 12.73 8.19 -13.54
CA ARG A 85 12.68 7.52 -12.22
C ARG A 85 13.43 8.33 -11.16
N GLY A 86 14.55 8.95 -11.53
CA GLY A 86 15.32 9.85 -10.65
C GLY A 86 14.53 11.08 -10.23
N ILE A 87 13.86 11.78 -11.19
CA ILE A 87 12.97 12.91 -10.87
C ILE A 87 11.83 12.47 -9.96
N GLY A 88 11.20 11.34 -10.26
CA GLY A 88 10.14 10.81 -9.42
C GLY A 88 10.62 10.48 -8.00
N LEU A 89 11.80 9.88 -7.86
CA LEU A 89 12.39 9.60 -6.53
C LEU A 89 12.70 10.89 -5.77
N THR A 90 13.18 11.93 -6.44
CA THR A 90 13.42 13.24 -5.81
C THR A 90 12.11 13.85 -5.29
N GLY A 91 11.07 13.90 -6.12
CA GLY A 91 9.75 14.38 -5.69
C GLY A 91 9.16 13.57 -4.54
N PHE A 92 9.31 12.25 -4.58
CA PHE A 92 8.91 11.36 -3.49
C PHE A 92 9.66 11.66 -2.19
N ALA A 93 11.00 11.81 -2.27
CA ALA A 93 11.82 12.13 -1.09
C ALA A 93 11.42 13.47 -0.45
N VAL A 94 11.09 14.46 -1.28
CA VAL A 94 10.60 15.77 -0.80
C VAL A 94 9.27 15.63 -0.05
N LEU A 95 8.35 14.81 -0.53
CA LEU A 95 7.08 14.57 0.16
C LEU A 95 7.28 13.89 1.51
N ILE A 96 8.19 12.90 1.61
CA ILE A 96 8.45 12.18 2.85
C ILE A 96 9.20 13.02 3.89
N LEU A 97 10.20 13.80 3.45
CA LEU A 97 11.03 14.61 4.35
C LEU A 97 10.49 16.03 4.55
N GLY A 98 9.63 16.49 3.65
CA GLY A 98 9.06 17.82 3.65
C GLY A 98 8.35 18.22 4.94
N PRO A 99 7.64 17.34 5.66
CA PRO A 99 7.06 17.70 6.97
C PRO A 99 8.06 18.29 7.97
N HIS A 100 9.35 18.00 7.82
CA HIS A 100 10.42 18.60 8.63
C HIS A 100 10.85 20.00 8.13
N ARG A 101 10.50 20.37 6.90
CA ARG A 101 10.88 21.61 6.23
C ARG A 101 9.75 22.08 5.29
N PRO A 102 8.60 22.51 5.85
CA PRO A 102 7.42 22.83 5.04
C PRO A 102 7.63 23.98 4.06
N ASP A 103 8.58 24.84 4.32
CA ASP A 103 9.00 25.98 3.47
C ASP A 103 9.47 25.55 2.06
N ILE A 104 10.03 24.34 1.92
CA ILE A 104 10.59 23.86 0.64
C ILE A 104 9.70 22.89 -0.10
N ILE A 105 8.63 22.36 0.52
CA ILE A 105 7.77 21.34 -0.11
C ILE A 105 7.17 21.84 -1.42
N VAL A 106 6.50 22.99 -1.38
CA VAL A 106 5.74 23.50 -2.52
C VAL A 106 6.64 23.83 -3.71
N PRO A 107 7.74 24.61 -3.54
CA PRO A 107 8.61 24.93 -4.69
C PRO A 107 9.26 23.70 -5.32
N ILE A 108 9.69 22.71 -4.51
CA ILE A 108 10.32 21.51 -5.08
C ILE A 108 9.27 20.58 -5.71
N LEU A 109 8.08 20.47 -5.13
CA LEU A 109 7.00 19.71 -5.76
C LEU A 109 6.59 20.31 -7.11
N LEU A 110 6.45 21.64 -7.18
CA LEU A 110 6.20 22.33 -8.45
C LEU A 110 7.31 22.09 -9.46
N ALA A 111 8.58 22.20 -9.06
CA ALA A 111 9.71 21.89 -9.92
C ALA A 111 9.66 20.43 -10.43
N THR A 112 9.32 19.48 -9.55
CA THR A 112 9.17 18.06 -9.92
C THR A 112 8.06 17.88 -10.96
N VAL A 113 6.90 18.52 -10.77
CA VAL A 113 5.77 18.47 -11.72
C VAL A 113 6.19 19.05 -13.07
N VAL A 114 6.80 20.26 -13.08
CA VAL A 114 7.28 20.92 -14.30
C VAL A 114 8.30 20.04 -15.02
N CYS A 115 9.28 19.47 -14.30
CA CYS A 115 10.26 18.56 -14.89
C CYS A 115 9.58 17.35 -15.53
N ILE A 116 8.63 16.70 -14.85
CA ILE A 116 7.92 15.52 -15.37
C ILE A 116 7.10 15.86 -16.62
N ILE A 117 6.38 16.99 -16.61
CA ILE A 117 5.57 17.44 -17.77
C ILE A 117 6.46 17.82 -18.96
N SER A 118 7.68 18.28 -18.71
CA SER A 118 8.64 18.64 -19.76
C SER A 118 9.32 17.43 -20.41
N VAL A 119 9.15 16.22 -19.87
CA VAL A 119 9.75 14.97 -20.39
C VAL A 119 9.51 14.77 -21.90
N PRO A 120 8.27 14.94 -22.43
CA PRO A 120 8.03 14.75 -23.85
C PRO A 120 8.85 15.66 -24.76
N LEU A 121 9.20 16.86 -24.28
CA LEU A 121 10.01 17.84 -25.05
C LEU A 121 11.46 17.39 -25.18
N LEU A 122 11.97 16.62 -24.24
CA LEU A 122 13.37 16.17 -24.16
C LEU A 122 13.54 14.71 -24.60
N SER A 123 12.44 14.01 -24.82
CA SER A 123 12.43 12.58 -25.16
C SER A 123 12.39 12.37 -26.68
N HIS A 124 13.16 11.41 -27.17
CA HIS A 124 13.07 10.91 -28.54
C HIS A 124 12.06 9.76 -28.70
N SER A 125 11.32 9.45 -27.65
CA SER A 125 10.27 8.43 -27.66
C SER A 125 8.96 8.96 -28.26
N PRO A 126 8.05 8.09 -28.73
CA PRO A 126 6.72 8.52 -29.18
C PRO A 126 6.02 9.35 -28.11
N LEU A 127 5.35 10.45 -28.52
CA LEU A 127 4.73 11.43 -27.63
C LEU A 127 3.75 10.78 -26.64
N GLU A 128 2.91 9.86 -27.12
CA GLU A 128 1.95 9.13 -26.31
C GLU A 128 2.63 8.34 -25.17
N GLN A 129 3.71 7.64 -25.49
CA GLN A 129 4.45 6.86 -24.49
C GLN A 129 5.14 7.77 -23.47
N SER A 130 5.71 8.89 -23.92
CA SER A 130 6.36 9.87 -23.03
C SER A 130 5.36 10.50 -22.07
N LEU A 131 4.19 10.90 -22.55
CA LEU A 131 3.11 11.44 -21.71
C LEU A 131 2.61 10.39 -20.70
N ARG A 132 2.38 9.17 -21.16
CA ARG A 132 1.96 8.07 -20.26
C ARG A 132 3.00 7.79 -19.18
N ASN A 133 4.27 7.74 -19.53
CA ASN A 133 5.34 7.50 -18.57
C ASN A 133 5.44 8.66 -17.56
N GLY A 134 5.31 9.92 -18.02
CA GLY A 134 5.27 11.09 -17.15
C GLY A 134 4.07 11.03 -16.18
N ALA A 135 2.88 10.73 -16.69
CA ALA A 135 1.68 10.62 -15.88
C ALA A 135 1.79 9.51 -14.82
N MET A 136 2.33 8.34 -15.17
CA MET A 136 2.53 7.24 -14.22
C MET A 136 3.64 7.57 -13.21
N THR A 137 4.69 8.31 -13.60
CA THR A 137 5.71 8.79 -12.67
C THR A 137 5.09 9.73 -11.64
N LEU A 138 4.32 10.72 -12.10
CA LEU A 138 3.65 11.66 -11.22
C LEU A 138 2.63 10.96 -10.31
N PHE A 139 1.84 10.05 -10.87
CA PHE A 139 0.89 9.25 -10.09
C PHE A 139 1.60 8.47 -8.98
N GLY A 140 2.72 7.78 -9.28
CA GLY A 140 3.49 7.05 -8.28
C GLY A 140 4.03 7.96 -7.16
N VAL A 141 4.57 9.15 -7.53
CA VAL A 141 5.04 10.14 -6.56
C VAL A 141 3.91 10.62 -5.65
N LEU A 142 2.76 10.98 -6.22
CA LEU A 142 1.63 11.48 -5.43
C LEU A 142 1.00 10.34 -4.60
N TYR A 143 0.75 9.19 -5.21
CA TYR A 143 0.12 8.05 -4.56
C TYR A 143 0.94 7.56 -3.35
N LEU A 144 2.20 7.22 -3.55
CA LEU A 144 3.06 6.73 -2.48
C LEU A 144 3.59 7.87 -1.59
N GLY A 145 3.97 9.01 -2.20
CA GLY A 145 4.58 10.11 -1.48
C GLY A 145 3.62 10.83 -0.55
N LEU A 146 2.42 11.22 -1.01
CA LEU A 146 1.44 11.90 -0.16
C LEU A 146 0.92 10.98 0.94
N THR A 147 0.64 9.71 0.61
CA THR A 147 0.09 8.77 1.59
C THR A 147 1.13 8.43 2.68
N LEU A 148 2.35 8.05 2.30
CA LEU A 148 3.40 7.70 3.26
C LEU A 148 3.95 8.92 4.01
N SER A 149 3.89 10.15 3.45
CA SER A 149 4.29 11.35 4.19
C SER A 149 3.47 11.55 5.46
N THR A 150 2.22 11.08 5.49
CA THR A 150 1.37 11.15 6.67
C THR A 150 1.90 10.31 7.85
N LEU A 151 2.71 9.27 7.60
CA LEU A 151 3.43 8.57 8.67
C LEU A 151 4.50 9.48 9.29
N SER A 152 5.27 10.20 8.46
CA SER A 152 6.23 11.20 8.94
C SER A 152 5.53 12.32 9.70
N MET A 153 4.39 12.80 9.19
CA MET A 153 3.57 13.82 9.87
C MET A 153 3.02 13.31 11.21
N THR A 154 2.51 12.09 11.25
CA THR A 154 2.03 11.45 12.49
C THR A 154 3.14 11.35 13.53
N ARG A 155 4.37 10.98 13.08
CA ARG A 155 5.53 10.87 13.98
C ARG A 155 5.93 12.21 14.62
N LEU A 156 5.63 13.33 13.96
CA LEU A 156 5.89 14.68 14.47
C LEU A 156 4.83 15.18 15.46
N LEU A 157 3.67 14.53 15.57
CA LEU A 157 2.64 14.90 16.54
C LEU A 157 3.08 14.56 17.98
N PRO A 158 2.48 15.20 19.00
CA PRO A 158 2.57 14.74 20.38
C PRO A 158 2.19 13.26 20.47
N LEU A 159 2.96 12.47 21.22
CA LEU A 159 2.80 11.01 21.32
C LEU A 159 2.93 10.28 19.98
N GLY A 160 3.61 10.86 18.98
CA GLY A 160 3.68 10.33 17.63
C GLY A 160 4.14 8.89 17.52
N GLU A 161 5.05 8.43 18.40
CA GLU A 161 5.45 7.03 18.49
C GLU A 161 4.29 6.09 18.85
N TRP A 162 3.48 6.48 19.83
CA TRP A 162 2.31 5.70 20.26
C TRP A 162 1.19 5.72 19.23
N LEU A 163 1.02 6.85 18.53
CA LEU A 163 0.09 6.98 17.43
C LEU A 163 0.46 6.04 16.26
N ILE A 164 1.75 5.96 15.91
CA ILE A 164 2.23 5.00 14.89
C ILE A 164 2.00 3.56 15.35
N PHE A 165 2.29 3.23 16.62
CA PHE A 165 1.98 1.89 17.15
C PHE A 165 0.50 1.57 17.06
N PHE A 166 -0.37 2.49 17.45
CA PHE A 166 -1.82 2.31 17.35
C PHE A 166 -2.24 1.99 15.91
N LEU A 167 -1.81 2.82 14.95
CA LEU A 167 -2.10 2.63 13.53
C LEU A 167 -1.68 1.25 13.05
N LEU A 168 -0.44 0.84 13.32
CA LEU A 168 0.08 -0.45 12.87
C LEU A 168 -0.64 -1.62 13.53
N LEU A 169 -0.82 -1.57 14.85
CA LEU A 169 -1.44 -2.68 15.60
C LEU A 169 -2.90 -2.88 15.18
N VAL A 170 -3.67 -1.80 15.02
CA VAL A 170 -5.07 -1.89 14.58
C VAL A 170 -5.17 -2.39 13.14
N THR A 171 -4.32 -1.90 12.23
CA THR A 171 -4.29 -2.37 10.84
C THR A 171 -3.91 -3.86 10.78
N TRP A 172 -2.85 -4.29 11.46
CA TRP A 172 -2.43 -5.70 11.48
C TRP A 172 -3.46 -6.62 12.14
N ALA A 173 -4.14 -6.12 13.18
CA ALA A 173 -5.23 -6.88 13.82
C ALA A 173 -6.42 -7.05 12.88
N SER A 174 -6.75 -6.01 12.11
CA SER A 174 -7.77 -6.07 11.06
C SER A 174 -7.41 -7.12 10.01
N ASP A 175 -6.19 -7.08 9.46
CA ASP A 175 -5.75 -8.03 8.44
C ASP A 175 -5.73 -9.48 8.97
N THR A 176 -5.25 -9.67 10.20
CA THR A 176 -5.21 -10.98 10.85
C THR A 176 -6.61 -11.52 11.12
N GLY A 177 -7.49 -10.69 11.66
CA GLY A 177 -8.90 -11.06 11.93
C GLY A 177 -9.64 -11.39 10.63
N ALA A 178 -9.42 -10.58 9.59
CA ALA A 178 -9.99 -10.82 8.28
C ALA A 178 -9.50 -12.13 7.66
N TYR A 179 -8.22 -12.45 7.81
CA TYR A 179 -7.65 -13.71 7.34
C TYR A 179 -8.21 -14.91 8.09
N ILE A 180 -8.24 -14.87 9.42
CA ILE A 180 -8.73 -15.99 10.25
C ILE A 180 -10.20 -16.28 9.96
N VAL A 181 -11.07 -15.26 10.11
CA VAL A 181 -12.52 -15.44 9.93
C VAL A 181 -12.87 -15.73 8.48
N GLY A 182 -12.21 -15.06 7.52
CA GLY A 182 -12.40 -15.30 6.09
C GLY A 182 -12.00 -16.71 5.66
N THR A 183 -10.96 -17.28 6.27
CA THR A 183 -10.53 -18.66 5.98
C THR A 183 -11.45 -19.70 6.60
N LEU A 184 -11.91 -19.49 7.85
CA LEU A 184 -12.73 -20.44 8.59
C LEU A 184 -14.22 -20.39 8.20
N TYR A 185 -14.75 -19.19 7.96
CA TYR A 185 -16.19 -18.95 7.81
C TYR A 185 -16.58 -18.25 6.50
N GLY A 186 -15.60 -17.88 5.65
CA GLY A 186 -15.85 -17.11 4.43
C GLY A 186 -16.72 -17.84 3.41
N ARG A 187 -17.86 -17.26 3.09
CA ARG A 187 -18.85 -17.78 2.11
C ARG A 187 -19.09 -16.76 0.99
N HIS A 188 -19.23 -15.48 1.33
CA HIS A 188 -19.56 -14.43 0.40
C HIS A 188 -18.31 -13.69 -0.07
N ARG A 189 -17.99 -13.80 -1.38
CA ARG A 189 -16.82 -13.14 -1.96
C ARG A 189 -17.06 -11.64 -2.07
N LEU A 190 -16.09 -10.82 -1.62
CA LEU A 190 -16.21 -9.37 -1.60
C LEU A 190 -15.78 -8.75 -2.96
N ALA A 191 -14.71 -9.26 -3.56
CA ALA A 191 -14.18 -8.76 -4.83
C ALA A 191 -13.69 -9.92 -5.72
N PRO A 192 -14.62 -10.69 -6.35
CA PRO A 192 -14.28 -11.93 -7.05
C PRO A 192 -13.25 -11.77 -8.18
N THR A 193 -13.29 -10.66 -8.90
CA THR A 193 -12.42 -10.39 -10.06
C THR A 193 -11.03 -9.88 -9.67
N ILE A 194 -10.90 -9.17 -8.55
CA ILE A 194 -9.69 -8.51 -8.10
C ILE A 194 -8.93 -9.40 -7.11
N SER A 195 -9.64 -9.81 -6.05
CA SER A 195 -9.10 -10.64 -4.97
C SER A 195 -10.12 -11.72 -4.55
N PRO A 196 -10.12 -12.90 -5.20
CA PRO A 196 -11.14 -13.93 -4.99
C PRO A 196 -11.11 -14.57 -3.60
N LYS A 197 -10.08 -14.30 -2.80
CA LYS A 197 -9.96 -14.83 -1.43
C LYS A 197 -10.60 -13.93 -0.37
N LYS A 198 -10.90 -12.66 -0.68
CA LYS A 198 -11.53 -11.73 0.27
C LYS A 198 -13.02 -11.99 0.40
N THR A 199 -13.52 -12.02 1.65
CA THR A 199 -14.92 -12.34 1.99
C THR A 199 -15.52 -11.29 2.90
N VAL A 200 -16.84 -11.18 2.87
CA VAL A 200 -17.62 -10.28 3.75
C VAL A 200 -17.47 -10.69 5.21
N GLU A 201 -17.48 -12.00 5.49
CA GLU A 201 -17.27 -12.53 6.83
C GLU A 201 -15.85 -12.20 7.34
N GLY A 202 -14.86 -12.24 6.44
CA GLY A 202 -13.52 -11.79 6.74
C GLY A 202 -13.48 -10.31 7.14
N LEU A 203 -14.18 -9.43 6.42
CA LEU A 203 -14.27 -8.00 6.77
C LEU A 203 -14.84 -7.81 8.18
N VAL A 204 -15.89 -8.54 8.55
CA VAL A 204 -16.45 -8.51 9.91
C VAL A 204 -15.43 -8.98 10.94
N GLY A 205 -14.70 -10.07 10.66
CA GLY A 205 -13.62 -10.56 11.52
C GLY A 205 -12.49 -9.54 11.69
N GLY A 206 -12.12 -8.84 10.61
CA GLY A 206 -11.16 -7.76 10.65
C GLY A 206 -11.61 -6.59 11.53
N LEU A 207 -12.87 -6.18 11.39
CA LEU A 207 -13.46 -5.12 12.21
C LEU A 207 -13.45 -5.47 13.70
N ILE A 208 -13.83 -6.70 14.04
CA ILE A 208 -13.80 -7.18 15.43
C ILE A 208 -12.37 -7.15 15.98
N GLY A 209 -11.39 -7.65 15.22
CA GLY A 209 -9.98 -7.61 15.60
C GLY A 209 -9.46 -6.17 15.81
N ALA A 210 -9.80 -5.28 14.90
CA ALA A 210 -9.46 -3.86 14.99
C ALA A 210 -10.05 -3.19 16.24
N ILE A 211 -11.32 -3.44 16.54
CA ILE A 211 -11.99 -2.90 17.74
C ILE A 211 -11.29 -3.40 19.00
N ILE A 212 -11.05 -4.70 19.12
CA ILE A 212 -10.40 -5.29 20.30
C ILE A 212 -9.05 -4.62 20.55
N VAL A 213 -8.23 -4.51 19.51
CA VAL A 213 -6.87 -3.94 19.62
C VAL A 213 -6.91 -2.43 19.87
N ALA A 214 -7.84 -1.68 19.25
CA ALA A 214 -8.01 -0.25 19.51
C ALA A 214 -8.35 0.03 20.99
N TYR A 215 -9.27 -0.71 21.58
CA TYR A 215 -9.60 -0.55 23.00
C TYR A 215 -8.47 -1.04 23.92
N ALA A 216 -7.77 -2.11 23.56
CA ALA A 216 -6.58 -2.56 24.31
C ALA A 216 -5.46 -1.51 24.28
N ALA A 217 -5.20 -0.89 23.13
CA ALA A 217 -4.22 0.19 22.97
C ALA A 217 -4.60 1.42 23.83
N ARG A 218 -5.87 1.83 23.83
CA ARG A 218 -6.37 2.87 24.70
C ARG A 218 -6.10 2.57 26.18
N TRP A 219 -6.38 1.37 26.62
CA TRP A 219 -6.20 0.97 28.02
C TRP A 219 -4.71 0.91 28.40
N TRP A 220 -3.82 0.57 27.46
CA TRP A 220 -2.42 0.33 27.75
C TRP A 220 -1.53 1.56 27.58
N PHE A 221 -1.58 2.26 26.44
CA PHE A 221 -0.59 3.29 26.09
C PHE A 221 -1.15 4.56 25.44
N LEU A 222 -2.45 4.64 25.13
CA LEU A 222 -3.12 5.81 24.56
C LEU A 222 -4.43 6.15 25.31
N PRO A 223 -4.37 6.44 26.62
CA PRO A 223 -5.57 6.77 27.41
C PRO A 223 -6.27 8.07 26.97
N GLU A 224 -5.58 8.90 26.18
CA GLU A 224 -6.12 10.14 25.61
C GLU A 224 -7.23 9.90 24.59
N PHE A 225 -7.27 8.72 23.96
CA PHE A 225 -8.35 8.37 23.04
C PHE A 225 -9.63 8.06 23.83
N SER A 226 -10.76 8.65 23.40
CA SER A 226 -12.07 8.26 23.92
C SER A 226 -12.49 6.89 23.40
N GLY A 227 -13.49 6.27 24.02
CA GLY A 227 -14.07 5.01 23.50
C GLY A 227 -14.65 5.18 22.08
N LEU A 228 -15.18 6.39 21.78
CA LEU A 228 -15.69 6.71 20.45
C LEU A 228 -14.55 6.81 19.42
N ASP A 229 -13.41 7.42 19.78
CA ASP A 229 -12.24 7.43 18.87
C ASP A 229 -11.79 6.05 18.50
N CYS A 230 -11.72 5.13 19.47
CA CYS A 230 -11.33 3.73 19.24
C CYS A 230 -12.29 3.04 18.27
N LEU A 231 -13.60 3.24 18.45
CA LEU A 231 -14.61 2.63 17.57
C LEU A 231 -14.54 3.21 16.15
N VAL A 232 -14.51 4.54 16.03
CA VAL A 232 -14.48 5.21 14.72
C VAL A 232 -13.19 4.88 13.98
N LEU A 233 -12.04 4.93 14.65
CA LEU A 233 -10.76 4.55 14.04
C LEU A 233 -10.72 3.07 13.63
N ALA A 234 -11.23 2.15 14.45
CA ALA A 234 -11.30 0.74 14.07
C ALA A 234 -12.11 0.54 12.78
N ILE A 235 -13.26 1.21 12.65
CA ILE A 235 -14.09 1.16 11.44
C ILE A 235 -13.35 1.77 10.24
N LEU A 236 -12.84 2.99 10.39
CA LEU A 236 -12.17 3.72 9.30
C LEU A 236 -10.94 2.96 8.81
N LEU A 237 -10.07 2.50 9.71
CA LEU A 237 -8.85 1.78 9.34
C LEU A 237 -9.13 0.42 8.71
N THR A 238 -10.17 -0.30 9.17
CA THR A 238 -10.57 -1.57 8.55
C THR A 238 -11.06 -1.36 7.12
N ILE A 239 -11.93 -0.37 6.89
CA ILE A 239 -12.48 -0.10 5.55
C ILE A 239 -11.39 0.41 4.62
N THR A 240 -10.60 1.40 5.05
CA THR A 240 -9.56 1.99 4.21
C THR A 240 -8.39 1.04 3.96
N GLY A 241 -8.02 0.20 4.92
CA GLY A 241 -7.01 -0.85 4.73
C GLY A 241 -7.45 -1.87 3.68
N LEU A 242 -8.72 -2.32 3.76
CA LEU A 242 -9.30 -3.19 2.73
C LEU A 242 -9.26 -2.53 1.33
N TRP A 243 -9.58 -1.24 1.23
CA TRP A 243 -9.55 -0.53 -0.05
C TRP A 243 -8.13 -0.38 -0.59
N GLY A 244 -7.14 -0.14 0.28
CA GLY A 244 -5.74 -0.08 -0.10
C GLY A 244 -5.25 -1.38 -0.75
N ASP A 245 -5.45 -2.52 -0.08
CA ASP A 245 -5.10 -3.84 -0.60
C ASP A 245 -5.89 -4.18 -1.90
N LEU A 246 -7.18 -3.85 -1.98
CA LEU A 246 -7.94 -4.06 -3.22
C LEU A 246 -7.42 -3.19 -4.38
N THR A 247 -7.07 -1.95 -4.11
CA THR A 247 -6.51 -1.03 -5.12
C THR A 247 -5.19 -1.56 -5.66
N GLU A 248 -4.28 -1.96 -4.78
CA GLU A 248 -2.99 -2.54 -5.17
C GLU A 248 -3.18 -3.86 -5.93
N SER A 249 -4.09 -4.72 -5.45
CA SER A 249 -4.47 -5.95 -6.15
C SER A 249 -5.01 -5.67 -7.55
N ALA A 250 -5.86 -4.64 -7.73
CA ALA A 250 -6.38 -4.24 -9.04
C ALA A 250 -5.26 -3.75 -9.97
N MET A 251 -4.32 -2.95 -9.46
CA MET A 251 -3.14 -2.51 -10.23
C MET A 251 -2.31 -3.71 -10.72
N LYS A 252 -2.05 -4.69 -9.87
CA LYS A 252 -1.31 -5.90 -10.28
C LYS A 252 -2.06 -6.69 -11.35
N ARG A 253 -3.39 -6.86 -11.22
CA ARG A 253 -4.19 -7.58 -12.23
C ARG A 253 -4.26 -6.85 -13.56
N SER A 254 -4.29 -5.52 -13.58
CA SER A 254 -4.33 -4.73 -14.82
C SER A 254 -3.10 -4.97 -15.72
N VAL A 255 -1.98 -5.38 -15.13
CA VAL A 255 -0.73 -5.70 -15.84
C VAL A 255 -0.44 -7.22 -15.89
N GLY A 256 -1.41 -8.06 -15.53
CA GLY A 256 -1.28 -9.53 -15.57
C GLY A 256 -0.35 -10.11 -14.50
N MET A 257 0.01 -9.33 -13.47
CA MET A 257 0.91 -9.76 -12.40
C MET A 257 0.14 -10.14 -11.14
N LYS A 258 0.79 -10.92 -10.26
CA LYS A 258 0.23 -11.32 -8.97
C LYS A 258 0.96 -10.63 -7.81
N ASP A 259 2.27 -10.52 -7.88
CA ASP A 259 3.12 -9.93 -6.84
C ASP A 259 3.83 -8.70 -7.41
N SER A 260 4.01 -7.63 -6.62
CA SER A 260 4.65 -6.39 -7.06
C SER A 260 6.17 -6.54 -7.24
N GLY A 261 6.78 -7.47 -6.51
CA GLY A 261 8.22 -7.71 -6.53
C GLY A 261 8.61 -9.02 -5.83
N ARG A 262 9.93 -9.27 -5.77
CA ARG A 262 10.53 -10.42 -5.07
C ARG A 262 11.65 -9.97 -4.12
N ILE A 263 11.62 -8.72 -3.67
CA ILE A 263 12.70 -8.13 -2.87
C ILE A 263 12.75 -8.77 -1.47
N LEU A 264 11.59 -9.13 -0.92
CA LEU A 264 11.50 -9.83 0.36
C LEU A 264 11.32 -11.34 0.14
N PRO A 265 12.36 -12.17 0.38
CA PRO A 265 12.28 -13.61 0.19
C PRO A 265 11.10 -14.22 0.97
N GLY A 266 10.16 -14.87 0.26
CA GLY A 266 8.98 -15.50 0.86
C GLY A 266 7.83 -14.55 1.24
N HIS A 267 7.99 -13.22 1.05
CA HIS A 267 7.00 -12.21 1.47
C HIS A 267 6.52 -11.27 0.35
N GLY A 268 6.91 -11.48 -0.91
CA GLY A 268 6.51 -10.61 -2.03
C GLY A 268 7.30 -9.31 -2.11
N GLY A 269 6.68 -8.26 -2.63
CA GLY A 269 7.27 -6.93 -2.73
C GLY A 269 7.06 -6.06 -1.49
N MET A 270 7.78 -4.93 -1.44
CA MET A 270 7.59 -3.90 -0.42
C MET A 270 6.24 -3.19 -0.61
N LEU A 271 5.80 -2.97 -1.85
CA LEU A 271 4.50 -2.39 -2.17
C LEU A 271 3.38 -3.26 -1.60
N ASP A 272 3.47 -4.61 -1.74
CA ASP A 272 2.52 -5.57 -1.15
C ASP A 272 2.47 -5.52 0.40
N ARG A 273 3.41 -4.87 1.06
CA ARG A 273 3.47 -4.70 2.52
C ARG A 273 2.98 -3.36 3.02
N LEU A 274 2.94 -2.39 2.13
CA LEU A 274 2.50 -1.04 2.43
C LEU A 274 1.08 -0.76 1.93
N ASP A 275 0.48 -1.65 1.17
CA ASP A 275 -0.81 -1.50 0.49
C ASP A 275 -1.93 -0.98 1.40
N SER A 276 -2.17 -1.63 2.54
CA SER A 276 -3.14 -1.19 3.54
C SER A 276 -2.73 0.13 4.19
N LEU A 277 -1.42 0.34 4.45
CA LEU A 277 -0.91 1.56 5.09
C LEU A 277 -1.04 2.79 4.21
N LEU A 278 -0.97 2.64 2.88
CA LEU A 278 -1.14 3.76 1.95
C LEU A 278 -2.50 4.45 2.11
N PHE A 279 -3.53 3.72 2.52
CA PHE A 279 -4.86 4.28 2.73
C PHE A 279 -5.17 4.58 4.20
N THR A 280 -4.69 3.74 5.11
CA THR A 280 -4.97 3.92 6.55
C THR A 280 -4.18 5.07 7.15
N ALA A 281 -2.93 5.29 6.75
CA ALA A 281 -2.09 6.34 7.33
C ALA A 281 -2.65 7.76 7.12
N PRO A 282 -3.07 8.19 5.90
CA PRO A 282 -3.67 9.51 5.73
C PRO A 282 -4.98 9.68 6.51
N VAL A 283 -5.85 8.67 6.50
CA VAL A 283 -7.13 8.73 7.23
C VAL A 283 -6.88 8.86 8.73
N PHE A 284 -5.94 8.10 9.26
CA PHE A 284 -5.55 8.18 10.66
C PHE A 284 -4.99 9.54 11.03
N TYR A 285 -4.03 10.06 10.26
CA TYR A 285 -3.41 11.35 10.51
C TYR A 285 -4.45 12.49 10.57
N TYR A 286 -5.31 12.56 9.55
CA TYR A 286 -6.32 13.62 9.50
C TYR A 286 -7.39 13.46 10.57
N TYR A 287 -7.78 12.25 10.93
CA TYR A 287 -8.68 12.01 12.04
C TYR A 287 -8.09 12.54 13.36
N VAL A 288 -6.86 12.14 13.69
CA VAL A 288 -6.21 12.56 14.95
C VAL A 288 -6.03 14.07 15.01
N THR A 289 -5.60 14.70 13.91
CA THR A 289 -5.42 16.16 13.88
C THR A 289 -6.74 16.92 13.94
N LEU A 290 -7.81 16.42 13.33
CA LEU A 290 -9.13 17.03 13.41
C LEU A 290 -9.72 16.86 14.81
N ALA A 291 -9.68 15.67 15.38
CA ALA A 291 -10.19 15.40 16.74
C ALA A 291 -9.47 16.22 17.81
N SER A 292 -8.15 16.41 17.69
CA SER A 292 -7.39 17.25 18.62
C SER A 292 -7.81 18.73 18.54
N ARG A 293 -8.08 19.25 17.34
CA ARG A 293 -8.56 20.63 17.17
C ARG A 293 -9.95 20.84 17.77
N LEU A 294 -10.85 19.88 17.62
CA LEU A 294 -12.20 19.98 18.18
C LEU A 294 -12.19 19.98 19.72
N ARG A 295 -11.30 19.19 20.33
CA ARG A 295 -11.16 19.13 21.81
C ARG A 295 -10.50 20.36 22.41
N VAL A 296 -9.76 21.17 21.64
CA VAL A 296 -9.17 22.44 22.11
C VAL A 296 -10.21 23.58 22.09
N ILE A 297 -11.32 23.43 21.37
CA ILE A 297 -12.39 24.39 21.24
C ILE A 297 -13.46 24.22 22.37
N GLU A 298 -13.52 23.03 22.98
CA GLU A 298 -14.33 22.75 24.18
C GLU A 298 -13.54 23.10 25.46
#